data_3fb5c2b04610992e3bd91fd68bb4f297
#
_entry.id   3fb5c2b04610992e3bd91fd68bb4f297
#
_cell.length_a   1.000
_cell.length_b   1.000
_cell.length_c   1.000
_cell.angle_alpha   90.00
_cell.angle_beta   90.00
_cell.angle_gamma   90.00
#
_symmetry.space_group_name_H-M   'P 1'
#
loop_
_entity.id
_entity.type
_entity.pdbx_description
1 polymer ?
#
loop_
_entity_poly.entity_id
_entity_poly.type
_entity_poly.pdbx_seq_one_letter_code
_entity_poly.pdbx_strand_id
1 'polypeptide(L)'
;MYYILNPNVGLRSWWLVPYAYYIKGNRNAIGLKKEEFELLSLCDGKHDLEETPLLKRFVTAGMVKALCPCEAQSVSPDPWQKRECDNRYFPAMNWMITGKCNYNCLHCFNAADAAPLMSEFTLEEAEKLLDEAEKCGINAFTITGGEPMLHKHFFEILESIYRRGMFVEELNTNGYYINQEALDRMKAIGCNPLIKISFDGIGHHDWLRNKKGAEEDALRAIRLCVENGFHVKAQTNVHRWNLDSMLPTLKLLDSMGLYETRIIRTTEVPRWNQNAAGATLELQEYFDEMLKIVAEYIKEDHQMIVDIWQLMTILPRQKAYRIRSVECGIGEYRDSIPVCRGNRGMVAIAANGNVFPCLQMSGYYEAKNDILGNVKKDGLQPLLQAGKYLSEVCTTVGTLAEKNETCGKCPYFKHCVGGCRAIALTLTGDKLGVDLSKCLFYKKGYYEKTVSIMGDWVNHSEIQISKN
;
A
#
# COMPACT_ATOMS: atom_id res chain seq x y z
N MET A 1 25.14 -15.71 -30.54
CA MET A 1 24.02 -14.81 -30.88
C MET A 1 23.90 -13.76 -29.78
N TYR A 2 23.54 -12.51 -30.09
CA TYR A 2 23.42 -11.43 -29.09
C TYR A 2 22.02 -11.35 -28.58
N TYR A 3 21.87 -10.95 -27.30
CA TYR A 3 20.58 -10.78 -26.64
C TYR A 3 20.60 -9.52 -25.80
N ILE A 4 19.45 -8.88 -25.68
CA ILE A 4 19.25 -7.72 -24.81
C ILE A 4 18.03 -7.91 -23.89
N LEU A 5 18.11 -7.43 -22.67
CA LEU A 5 16.94 -7.40 -21.77
C LEU A 5 15.82 -6.60 -22.42
N ASN A 6 14.58 -7.10 -22.27
CA ASN A 6 13.40 -6.31 -22.64
C ASN A 6 13.42 -4.99 -21.87
N PRO A 7 13.10 -3.83 -22.50
CA PRO A 7 13.09 -2.51 -21.84
C PRO A 7 12.24 -2.43 -20.57
N ASN A 8 11.32 -3.37 -20.33
CA ASN A 8 10.49 -3.42 -19.15
C ASN A 8 11.03 -4.34 -18.04
N VAL A 9 12.17 -5.00 -18.23
CA VAL A 9 12.77 -5.93 -17.27
C VAL A 9 13.92 -5.26 -16.53
N GLY A 10 13.86 -5.24 -15.19
CA GLY A 10 14.92 -4.76 -14.33
C GLY A 10 15.48 -5.86 -13.43
N LEU A 11 16.80 -6.07 -13.43
CA LEU A 11 17.50 -6.97 -12.53
C LEU A 11 17.93 -6.25 -11.27
N ARG A 12 17.76 -6.88 -10.12
CA ARG A 12 18.12 -6.33 -8.81
C ARG A 12 18.76 -7.39 -7.91
N SER A 13 19.64 -6.91 -7.05
CA SER A 13 20.24 -7.67 -5.97
C SER A 13 20.14 -6.90 -4.67
N TRP A 14 19.68 -7.54 -3.60
CA TRP A 14 19.66 -7.01 -2.22
C TRP A 14 20.21 -8.06 -1.25
N TRP A 15 20.52 -7.67 -0.04
CA TRP A 15 21.13 -8.59 0.95
C TRP A 15 20.37 -9.91 1.16
N LEU A 16 19.03 -9.87 1.22
CA LEU A 16 18.22 -11.07 1.45
C LEU A 16 17.52 -11.60 0.19
N VAL A 17 17.67 -10.90 -0.91
CA VAL A 17 17.13 -11.27 -2.23
C VAL A 17 18.21 -11.00 -3.26
N PRO A 18 19.28 -11.83 -3.30
CA PRO A 18 20.49 -11.54 -4.06
C PRO A 18 20.30 -11.65 -5.58
N TYR A 19 19.27 -12.35 -6.02
CA TYR A 19 18.99 -12.59 -7.44
C TYR A 19 17.51 -12.40 -7.70
N ALA A 20 17.14 -11.31 -8.35
CA ALA A 20 15.74 -11.02 -8.66
C ALA A 20 15.57 -10.16 -9.90
N TYR A 21 14.37 -10.21 -10.48
CA TYR A 21 13.92 -9.27 -11.49
C TYR A 21 12.55 -8.69 -11.11
N TYR A 22 12.22 -7.57 -11.71
CA TYR A 22 10.87 -7.03 -11.71
C TYR A 22 10.49 -6.52 -13.10
N ILE A 23 9.20 -6.45 -13.35
CA ILE A 23 8.65 -5.85 -14.55
C ILE A 23 8.31 -4.39 -14.23
N LYS A 24 8.67 -3.46 -15.11
CA LYS A 24 8.37 -2.03 -14.97
C LYS A 24 6.87 -1.83 -14.69
N GLY A 25 6.55 -1.02 -13.69
CA GLY A 25 5.18 -0.87 -13.20
C GLY A 25 4.69 -1.96 -12.24
N ASN A 26 5.53 -2.94 -11.87
CA ASN A 26 5.24 -3.91 -10.83
C ASN A 26 6.04 -3.60 -9.56
N ARG A 27 5.37 -3.66 -8.42
CA ARG A 27 5.99 -3.40 -7.11
C ARG A 27 6.98 -4.48 -6.68
N ASN A 28 6.60 -5.76 -6.88
CA ASN A 28 7.30 -6.87 -6.28
C ASN A 28 8.36 -7.43 -7.22
N ALA A 29 9.55 -7.67 -6.67
CA ALA A 29 10.58 -8.45 -7.35
C ALA A 29 10.25 -9.94 -7.27
N ILE A 30 10.64 -10.67 -8.31
CA ILE A 30 10.52 -12.12 -8.44
C ILE A 30 11.91 -12.71 -8.30
N GLY A 31 12.08 -13.67 -7.37
CA GLY A 31 13.35 -14.33 -7.14
C GLY A 31 13.81 -15.15 -8.37
N LEU A 32 15.11 -15.14 -8.61
CA LEU A 32 15.80 -15.92 -9.63
C LEU A 32 16.79 -16.86 -8.96
N LYS A 33 17.15 -17.93 -9.64
CA LYS A 33 18.35 -18.69 -9.32
C LYS A 33 19.60 -17.90 -9.75
N LYS A 34 20.74 -18.19 -9.16
CA LYS A 34 22.01 -17.53 -9.48
C LYS A 34 22.33 -17.60 -10.97
N GLU A 35 22.23 -18.80 -11.56
CA GLU A 35 22.52 -19.05 -12.96
C GLU A 35 21.57 -18.27 -13.90
N GLU A 36 20.30 -18.11 -13.49
CA GLU A 36 19.31 -17.33 -14.23
C GLU A 36 19.65 -15.85 -14.23
N PHE A 37 20.03 -15.33 -13.06
CA PHE A 37 20.43 -13.93 -12.90
C PHE A 37 21.73 -13.61 -13.66
N GLU A 38 22.72 -14.49 -13.57
CA GLU A 38 24.00 -14.33 -14.28
C GLU A 38 23.77 -14.34 -15.79
N LEU A 39 22.99 -15.29 -16.33
CA LEU A 39 22.65 -15.35 -17.75
C LEU A 39 21.91 -14.10 -18.22
N LEU A 40 20.88 -13.67 -17.49
CA LEU A 40 20.15 -12.43 -17.82
C LEU A 40 21.05 -11.19 -17.75
N SER A 41 22.02 -11.19 -16.84
CA SER A 41 22.98 -10.09 -16.71
C SER A 41 23.94 -9.96 -17.92
N LEU A 42 24.16 -11.05 -18.65
CA LEU A 42 24.94 -11.07 -19.88
C LEU A 42 24.10 -10.70 -21.12
N CYS A 43 22.78 -10.59 -20.98
CA CYS A 43 21.90 -10.14 -22.07
C CYS A 43 21.94 -8.60 -22.19
N ASP A 44 23.10 -8.06 -22.54
CA ASP A 44 23.39 -6.62 -22.64
C ASP A 44 23.63 -6.12 -24.08
N GLY A 45 23.44 -7.00 -25.05
CA GLY A 45 23.71 -6.72 -26.46
C GLY A 45 25.19 -6.85 -26.88
N LYS A 46 26.10 -7.09 -25.93
CA LYS A 46 27.56 -7.11 -26.18
C LYS A 46 28.16 -8.52 -26.14
N HIS A 47 27.60 -9.39 -25.32
CA HIS A 47 28.08 -10.76 -25.15
C HIS A 47 27.48 -11.67 -26.21
N ASP A 48 28.37 -12.46 -26.91
CA ASP A 48 27.93 -13.51 -27.77
C ASP A 48 27.62 -14.77 -26.95
N LEU A 49 26.34 -15.13 -26.92
CA LEU A 49 25.82 -16.22 -26.09
C LEU A 49 25.35 -17.38 -26.89
N GLU A 50 25.68 -18.61 -26.44
CA GLU A 50 25.12 -19.83 -27.02
C GLU A 50 23.62 -19.94 -26.67
N GLU A 51 22.85 -20.45 -27.61
CA GLU A 51 21.42 -20.66 -27.43
C GLU A 51 21.16 -21.89 -26.54
N THR A 52 20.92 -21.67 -25.26
CA THR A 52 20.58 -22.70 -24.28
C THR A 52 19.07 -22.85 -24.08
N PRO A 53 18.59 -24.01 -23.57
CA PRO A 53 17.16 -24.13 -23.19
C PRO A 53 16.67 -23.05 -22.22
N LEU A 54 17.54 -22.62 -21.29
CA LEU A 54 17.24 -21.56 -20.35
C LEU A 54 17.05 -20.21 -21.06
N LEU A 55 17.93 -19.88 -22.00
CA LEU A 55 17.84 -18.64 -22.77
C LEU A 55 16.58 -18.61 -23.64
N LYS A 56 16.25 -19.77 -24.30
CA LYS A 56 14.98 -19.92 -25.05
C LYS A 56 13.76 -19.67 -24.19
N ARG A 57 13.75 -20.16 -22.94
CA ARG A 57 12.68 -19.90 -21.98
C ARG A 57 12.52 -18.41 -21.72
N PHE A 58 13.61 -17.66 -21.54
CA PHE A 58 13.55 -16.21 -21.32
C PHE A 58 13.10 -15.43 -22.55
N VAL A 59 13.49 -15.87 -23.75
CA VAL A 59 12.98 -15.29 -25.01
C VAL A 59 11.47 -15.52 -25.13
N THR A 60 11.01 -16.76 -24.90
CA THR A 60 9.58 -17.10 -24.94
C THR A 60 8.77 -16.34 -23.89
N ALA A 61 9.35 -16.11 -22.69
CA ALA A 61 8.74 -15.30 -21.64
C ALA A 61 8.79 -13.79 -21.92
N GLY A 62 9.39 -13.34 -23.02
CA GLY A 62 9.51 -11.91 -23.34
C GLY A 62 10.47 -11.14 -22.43
N MET A 63 11.34 -11.82 -21.70
CA MET A 63 12.31 -11.18 -20.80
C MET A 63 13.53 -10.65 -21.56
N VAL A 64 13.89 -11.29 -22.65
CA VAL A 64 15.01 -10.91 -23.52
C VAL A 64 14.60 -10.97 -24.99
N LYS A 65 15.26 -10.15 -25.81
CA LYS A 65 15.13 -10.13 -27.27
C LYS A 65 16.45 -10.56 -27.90
N ALA A 66 16.39 -11.45 -28.89
CA ALA A 66 17.54 -11.76 -29.72
C ALA A 66 17.83 -10.59 -30.68
N LEU A 67 19.10 -10.34 -30.95
CA LEU A 67 19.59 -9.26 -31.80
C LEU A 67 20.42 -9.85 -32.96
N CYS A 68 20.32 -9.24 -34.14
CA CYS A 68 21.32 -9.49 -35.17
C CYS A 68 22.65 -8.77 -34.80
N PRO A 69 23.81 -9.20 -35.38
CA PRO A 69 25.08 -8.54 -35.06
C PRO A 69 25.11 -7.04 -35.37
N CYS A 70 24.31 -6.58 -36.32
CA CYS A 70 24.21 -5.18 -36.70
C CYS A 70 23.42 -4.36 -35.63
N GLU A 71 22.38 -4.94 -35.02
CA GLU A 71 21.62 -4.32 -33.93
C GLU A 71 22.45 -4.27 -32.65
N ALA A 72 23.20 -5.32 -32.34
CA ALA A 72 24.00 -5.45 -31.13
C ALA A 72 25.04 -4.33 -30.94
N GLN A 73 25.57 -3.76 -32.02
CA GLN A 73 26.53 -2.65 -31.95
C GLN A 73 25.90 -1.30 -31.57
N SER A 74 24.60 -1.16 -31.70
CA SER A 74 23.89 0.10 -31.51
C SER A 74 23.03 0.17 -30.24
N VAL A 75 22.90 -0.93 -29.47
CA VAL A 75 22.03 -0.99 -28.30
C VAL A 75 22.81 -1.22 -27.01
N SER A 76 22.30 -0.65 -25.95
CA SER A 76 22.75 -0.88 -24.56
C SER A 76 21.54 -0.89 -23.64
N PRO A 77 21.55 -1.72 -22.59
CA PRO A 77 20.52 -1.64 -21.55
C PRO A 77 20.50 -0.26 -20.89
N ASP A 78 19.32 0.20 -20.52
CA ASP A 78 19.19 1.39 -19.70
C ASP A 78 19.87 1.18 -18.33
N PRO A 79 20.49 2.23 -17.73
CA PRO A 79 21.15 2.11 -16.42
C PRO A 79 20.25 1.59 -15.30
N TRP A 80 18.94 1.81 -15.40
CA TRP A 80 17.97 1.32 -14.41
C TRP A 80 17.74 -0.20 -14.50
N GLN A 81 18.06 -0.85 -15.62
CA GLN A 81 17.75 -2.26 -15.84
C GLN A 81 18.62 -3.23 -15.04
N LYS A 82 19.79 -2.83 -14.56
CA LYS A 82 20.61 -3.67 -13.66
C LYS A 82 21.17 -2.84 -12.53
N ARG A 83 20.93 -3.29 -11.30
CA ARG A 83 21.43 -2.61 -10.12
C ARG A 83 21.67 -3.56 -8.95
N GLU A 84 22.83 -3.39 -8.30
CA GLU A 84 23.16 -4.04 -7.04
C GLU A 84 22.90 -3.06 -5.91
N CYS A 85 22.00 -3.44 -4.99
CA CYS A 85 21.56 -2.58 -3.91
C CYS A 85 22.21 -3.04 -2.61
N ASP A 86 22.99 -2.16 -1.99
CA ASP A 86 23.68 -2.42 -0.73
C ASP A 86 22.79 -2.08 0.48
N ASN A 87 21.62 -2.72 0.55
CA ASN A 87 20.65 -2.58 1.63
C ASN A 87 19.70 -3.79 1.68
N ARG A 88 18.88 -3.84 2.73
CA ARG A 88 17.80 -4.82 2.84
C ARG A 88 16.69 -4.52 1.83
N TYR A 89 16.00 -5.56 1.37
CA TYR A 89 14.91 -5.47 0.38
C TYR A 89 13.74 -4.60 0.87
N PHE A 90 13.51 -3.48 0.19
CA PHE A 90 12.35 -2.61 0.33
C PHE A 90 11.91 -2.11 -1.06
N PRO A 91 10.93 -2.75 -1.70
CA PRO A 91 10.54 -2.39 -3.08
C PRO A 91 9.68 -1.14 -3.19
N ALA A 92 9.11 -0.65 -2.08
CA ALA A 92 8.13 0.42 -2.12
C ALA A 92 8.32 1.46 -1.01
N MET A 93 7.80 2.65 -1.28
CA MET A 93 7.79 3.79 -0.37
C MET A 93 6.37 4.38 -0.23
N ASN A 94 5.94 4.60 0.99
CA ASN A 94 4.75 5.39 1.29
C ASN A 94 5.23 6.77 1.75
N TRP A 95 5.03 7.78 0.91
CA TRP A 95 5.68 9.07 1.07
C TRP A 95 4.68 10.21 1.19
N MET A 96 4.69 10.88 2.33
CA MET A 96 4.01 12.15 2.53
C MET A 96 4.90 13.28 1.99
N ILE A 97 4.60 13.78 0.79
CA ILE A 97 5.41 14.87 0.18
C ILE A 97 5.17 16.23 0.85
N THR A 98 3.99 16.40 1.46
CA THR A 98 3.60 17.59 2.23
C THR A 98 2.68 17.22 3.38
N GLY A 99 2.76 17.93 4.50
CA GLY A 99 1.79 17.87 5.59
C GLY A 99 0.64 18.86 5.45
N LYS A 100 0.76 19.83 4.53
CA LYS A 100 -0.26 20.86 4.28
C LYS A 100 -1.50 20.25 3.64
N CYS A 101 -2.68 20.71 4.03
CA CYS A 101 -3.96 20.25 3.48
C CYS A 101 -4.93 21.44 3.37
N ASN A 102 -5.77 21.41 2.35
CA ASN A 102 -6.87 22.36 2.16
C ASN A 102 -8.14 21.98 2.94
N TYR A 103 -8.15 20.80 3.60
CA TYR A 103 -9.23 20.33 4.48
C TYR A 103 -8.76 20.26 5.94
N ASN A 104 -9.73 20.29 6.87
CA ASN A 104 -9.51 20.19 8.30
C ASN A 104 -10.38 19.08 8.91
N CYS A 105 -10.22 17.86 8.44
CA CYS A 105 -11.06 16.70 8.75
C CYS A 105 -11.10 16.39 10.24
N LEU A 106 -12.28 16.06 10.78
CA LEU A 106 -12.52 15.78 12.20
C LEU A 106 -11.78 14.54 12.72
N HIS A 107 -11.44 13.60 11.80
CA HIS A 107 -10.77 12.33 12.08
C HIS A 107 -9.34 12.26 11.55
N CYS A 108 -8.75 13.40 11.15
CA CYS A 108 -7.44 13.40 10.54
C CYS A 108 -6.37 12.83 11.49
N PHE A 109 -5.77 11.70 11.11
CA PHE A 109 -4.71 11.08 11.90
C PHE A 109 -3.38 11.84 11.77
N ASN A 110 -3.17 12.53 10.65
CA ASN A 110 -2.01 13.39 10.44
C ASN A 110 -2.10 14.70 11.20
N ALA A 111 -3.27 15.05 11.76
CA ALA A 111 -3.53 16.36 12.35
C ALA A 111 -2.89 17.46 11.51
N ALA A 112 -3.43 17.68 10.29
CA ALA A 112 -2.81 18.52 9.25
C ALA A 112 -2.48 19.98 9.67
N ASP A 113 -2.94 20.36 10.83
CA ASP A 113 -2.64 21.60 11.53
C ASP A 113 -1.53 21.49 12.60
N ALA A 114 -1.01 20.27 12.86
CA ALA A 114 0.06 20.08 13.83
C ALA A 114 1.43 20.47 13.22
N ALA A 115 2.23 21.22 13.98
CA ALA A 115 3.46 21.84 13.50
C ALA A 115 4.48 20.88 12.85
N PRO A 116 4.79 19.68 13.37
CA PRO A 116 5.71 18.75 12.72
C PRO A 116 5.18 18.23 11.38
N LEU A 117 3.85 18.12 11.25
CA LEU A 117 3.18 17.57 10.06
C LEU A 117 2.89 18.62 8.99
N MET A 118 3.01 19.92 9.33
CA MET A 118 2.93 21.03 8.36
C MET A 118 4.16 21.17 7.47
N SER A 119 5.22 20.40 7.71
CA SER A 119 6.41 20.35 6.87
C SER A 119 6.10 19.89 5.45
N GLU A 120 7.00 20.15 4.53
CA GLU A 120 6.98 19.60 3.16
C GLU A 120 8.40 19.33 2.67
N PHE A 121 8.52 18.51 1.64
CA PHE A 121 9.79 18.34 0.94
C PHE A 121 10.00 19.50 -0.03
N THR A 122 11.17 20.09 -0.04
CA THR A 122 11.59 20.94 -1.16
C THR A 122 11.85 20.06 -2.39
N LEU A 123 11.90 20.66 -3.59
CA LEU A 123 12.22 19.88 -4.79
C LEU A 123 13.61 19.26 -4.70
N GLU A 124 14.59 19.99 -4.15
CA GLU A 124 15.95 19.47 -3.94
C GLU A 124 16.00 18.28 -2.97
N GLU A 125 15.28 18.36 -1.84
CA GLU A 125 15.15 17.24 -0.90
C GLU A 125 14.44 16.05 -1.53
N ALA A 126 13.44 16.29 -2.37
CA ALA A 126 12.71 15.26 -3.10
C ALA A 126 13.62 14.56 -4.13
N GLU A 127 14.37 15.32 -4.93
CA GLU A 127 15.33 14.75 -5.90
C GLU A 127 16.40 13.91 -5.20
N LYS A 128 16.96 14.41 -4.09
CA LYS A 128 17.95 13.67 -3.29
C LYS A 128 17.36 12.35 -2.76
N LEU A 129 16.14 12.39 -2.22
CA LEU A 129 15.47 11.18 -1.72
C LEU A 129 15.20 10.19 -2.86
N LEU A 130 14.81 10.67 -4.05
CA LEU A 130 14.56 9.82 -5.22
C LEU A 130 15.85 9.19 -5.76
N ASP A 131 16.98 9.89 -5.74
CA ASP A 131 18.30 9.34 -6.09
C ASP A 131 18.70 8.22 -5.13
N GLU A 132 18.45 8.40 -3.84
CA GLU A 132 18.72 7.37 -2.83
C GLU A 132 17.74 6.19 -2.96
N ALA A 133 16.45 6.46 -3.20
CA ALA A 133 15.44 5.43 -3.43
C ALA A 133 15.78 4.54 -4.64
N GLU A 134 16.25 5.17 -5.70
CA GLU A 134 16.73 4.48 -6.89
C GLU A 134 17.92 3.57 -6.56
N LYS A 135 18.94 4.06 -5.83
CA LYS A 135 20.11 3.28 -5.38
C LYS A 135 19.71 2.11 -4.46
N CYS A 136 18.70 2.31 -3.62
CA CYS A 136 18.18 1.28 -2.71
C CYS A 136 17.27 0.25 -3.40
N GLY A 137 16.97 0.43 -4.69
CA GLY A 137 16.10 -0.48 -5.45
C GLY A 137 14.62 -0.34 -5.14
N ILE A 138 14.19 0.78 -4.59
CA ILE A 138 12.77 1.15 -4.48
C ILE A 138 12.27 1.46 -5.88
N ASN A 139 11.09 0.93 -6.23
CA ASN A 139 10.52 1.13 -7.57
C ASN A 139 9.06 1.61 -7.55
N ALA A 140 8.35 1.49 -6.43
CA ALA A 140 6.94 1.83 -6.33
C ALA A 140 6.68 2.86 -5.21
N PHE A 141 5.83 3.83 -5.50
CA PHE A 141 5.49 4.90 -4.56
C PHE A 141 3.98 4.96 -4.30
N THR A 142 3.60 5.02 -3.03
CA THR A 142 2.31 5.60 -2.63
C THR A 142 2.55 7.06 -2.29
N ILE A 143 2.03 7.97 -3.09
CA ILE A 143 2.12 9.41 -2.83
C ILE A 143 0.93 9.85 -2.00
N THR A 144 1.23 10.51 -0.89
CA THR A 144 0.24 10.99 0.07
C THR A 144 0.72 12.29 0.75
N GLY A 145 -0.01 12.72 1.77
CA GLY A 145 0.38 13.90 2.52
C GLY A 145 -0.75 14.36 3.42
N GLY A 146 -0.84 15.66 3.66
CA GLY A 146 -2.09 16.31 3.93
C GLY A 146 -2.96 16.21 2.68
N GLU A 147 -2.71 17.08 1.71
CA GLU A 147 -3.18 16.90 0.32
C GLU A 147 -1.98 16.99 -0.63
N PRO A 148 -1.56 15.91 -1.27
CA PRO A 148 -0.33 15.90 -2.06
C PRO A 148 -0.40 16.84 -3.27
N MET A 149 -1.58 16.99 -3.91
CA MET A 149 -1.75 17.87 -5.05
C MET A 149 -1.69 19.37 -4.69
N LEU A 150 -1.68 19.71 -3.41
CA LEU A 150 -1.41 21.07 -2.92
C LEU A 150 0.08 21.43 -2.99
N HIS A 151 0.97 20.43 -3.08
CA HIS A 151 2.40 20.66 -3.15
C HIS A 151 2.77 21.35 -4.47
N LYS A 152 3.46 22.51 -4.40
CA LYS A 152 3.79 23.32 -5.56
C LYS A 152 4.59 22.60 -6.66
N HIS A 153 5.35 21.57 -6.29
CA HIS A 153 6.16 20.74 -7.17
C HIS A 153 5.59 19.31 -7.32
N PHE A 154 4.29 19.15 -7.16
CA PHE A 154 3.65 17.83 -7.26
C PHE A 154 3.99 17.11 -8.56
N PHE A 155 3.82 17.77 -9.69
CA PHE A 155 4.05 17.15 -11.00
C PHE A 155 5.53 16.94 -11.29
N GLU A 156 6.41 17.87 -10.88
CA GLU A 156 7.86 17.72 -11.03
C GLU A 156 8.38 16.51 -10.25
N ILE A 157 7.81 16.23 -9.07
CA ILE A 157 8.12 15.02 -8.30
C ILE A 157 7.65 13.77 -9.06
N LEU A 158 6.45 13.77 -9.64
CA LEU A 158 5.97 12.66 -10.48
C LEU A 158 6.89 12.44 -11.68
N GLU A 159 7.20 13.48 -12.44
CA GLU A 159 8.12 13.43 -13.59
C GLU A 159 9.48 12.86 -13.19
N SER A 160 9.98 13.24 -12.01
CA SER A 160 11.25 12.76 -11.49
C SER A 160 11.23 11.27 -11.14
N ILE A 161 10.13 10.76 -10.56
CA ILE A 161 9.92 9.33 -10.31
C ILE A 161 9.96 8.54 -11.63
N TYR A 162 9.18 8.98 -12.63
CA TYR A 162 9.06 8.27 -13.90
C TYR A 162 10.34 8.34 -14.75
N ARG A 163 11.06 9.46 -14.72
CA ARG A 163 12.37 9.60 -15.38
C ARG A 163 13.40 8.58 -14.89
N ARG A 164 13.32 8.17 -13.61
CA ARG A 164 14.21 7.15 -13.00
C ARG A 164 13.74 5.70 -13.21
N GLY A 165 12.68 5.49 -14.03
CA GLY A 165 12.12 4.15 -14.25
C GLY A 165 11.31 3.59 -13.09
N MET A 166 11.06 4.39 -12.06
CA MET A 166 10.17 4.08 -10.95
C MET A 166 8.73 4.49 -11.29
N PHE A 167 7.75 4.17 -10.46
CA PHE A 167 6.34 4.50 -10.74
C PHE A 167 5.54 4.80 -9.47
N VAL A 168 4.44 5.51 -9.64
CA VAL A 168 3.44 5.72 -8.59
C VAL A 168 2.39 4.63 -8.69
N GLU A 169 2.29 3.78 -7.67
CA GLU A 169 1.27 2.73 -7.60
C GLU A 169 -0.06 3.24 -7.04
N GLU A 170 -0.02 4.18 -6.11
CA GLU A 170 -1.22 4.75 -5.48
C GLU A 170 -1.04 6.24 -5.19
N LEU A 171 -2.03 7.05 -5.53
CA LEU A 171 -2.15 8.46 -5.17
C LEU A 171 -3.31 8.62 -4.19
N ASN A 172 -3.03 9.11 -2.97
CA ASN A 172 -4.05 9.40 -1.96
C ASN A 172 -4.41 10.88 -2.00
N THR A 173 -5.67 11.21 -2.27
CA THR A 173 -6.14 12.60 -2.38
C THR A 173 -7.55 12.76 -1.81
N ASN A 174 -7.91 13.98 -1.44
CA ASN A 174 -9.29 14.33 -1.11
C ASN A 174 -10.14 14.65 -2.35
N GLY A 175 -9.53 14.69 -3.55
CA GLY A 175 -10.21 14.89 -4.82
C GLY A 175 -10.40 16.36 -5.24
N TYR A 176 -10.17 17.31 -4.34
CA TYR A 176 -10.42 18.75 -4.62
C TYR A 176 -9.69 19.27 -5.84
N TYR A 177 -8.40 18.92 -6.00
CA TYR A 177 -7.55 19.39 -7.09
C TYR A 177 -7.61 18.51 -8.35
N ILE A 178 -8.38 17.43 -8.35
CA ILE A 178 -8.60 16.62 -9.55
C ILE A 178 -9.44 17.42 -10.56
N ASN A 179 -8.84 17.70 -11.71
CA ASN A 179 -9.47 18.31 -12.87
C ASN A 179 -8.88 17.71 -14.15
N GLN A 180 -9.43 18.04 -15.32
CA GLN A 180 -8.99 17.47 -16.59
C GLN A 180 -7.52 17.76 -16.89
N GLU A 181 -7.05 18.98 -16.64
CA GLU A 181 -5.66 19.39 -16.86
C GLU A 181 -4.69 18.53 -16.02
N ALA A 182 -5.01 18.29 -14.74
CA ALA A 182 -4.19 17.45 -13.87
C ALA A 182 -4.12 16.00 -14.38
N LEU A 183 -5.25 15.42 -14.82
CA LEU A 183 -5.30 14.07 -15.37
C LEU A 183 -4.54 13.97 -16.70
N ASP A 184 -4.67 14.96 -17.58
CA ASP A 184 -3.94 15.00 -18.85
C ASP A 184 -2.43 15.11 -18.62
N ARG A 185 -2.00 15.92 -17.64
CA ARG A 185 -0.59 16.02 -17.25
C ARG A 185 -0.07 14.71 -16.67
N MET A 186 -0.84 14.02 -15.82
CA MET A 186 -0.48 12.69 -15.32
C MET A 186 -0.32 11.68 -16.46
N LYS A 187 -1.25 11.66 -17.42
CA LYS A 187 -1.16 10.79 -18.61
C LYS A 187 0.08 11.10 -19.46
N ALA A 188 0.40 12.38 -19.65
CA ALA A 188 1.59 12.80 -20.40
C ALA A 188 2.90 12.32 -19.77
N ILE A 189 2.96 12.25 -18.44
CA ILE A 189 4.08 11.67 -17.68
C ILE A 189 4.12 10.14 -17.81
N GLY A 190 3.02 9.50 -18.17
CA GLY A 190 2.80 8.06 -18.09
C GLY A 190 2.38 7.59 -16.68
N CYS A 191 1.95 8.52 -15.82
CA CYS A 191 1.53 8.27 -14.45
C CYS A 191 0.06 7.81 -14.42
N ASN A 192 -0.14 6.51 -14.23
CA ASN A 192 -1.48 5.91 -14.14
C ASN A 192 -1.63 5.10 -12.82
N PRO A 193 -1.65 5.77 -11.67
CA PRO A 193 -1.78 5.11 -10.37
C PRO A 193 -3.21 4.66 -10.11
N LEU A 194 -3.37 3.81 -9.11
CA LEU A 194 -4.65 3.69 -8.42
C LEU A 194 -4.92 5.01 -7.69
N ILE A 195 -5.93 5.77 -8.12
CA ILE A 195 -6.31 7.02 -7.46
C ILE A 195 -7.23 6.70 -6.28
N LYS A 196 -6.75 6.91 -5.06
CA LYS A 196 -7.53 6.69 -3.86
C LYS A 196 -8.13 8.01 -3.36
N ILE A 197 -9.44 8.15 -3.53
CA ILE A 197 -10.21 9.33 -3.15
C ILE A 197 -10.95 9.07 -1.85
N SER A 198 -10.88 10.02 -0.94
CA SER A 198 -11.65 9.98 0.29
C SER A 198 -13.13 10.22 0.01
N PHE A 199 -14.03 9.31 0.50
CA PHE A 199 -15.48 9.51 0.44
C PHE A 199 -16.17 8.74 1.58
N ASP A 200 -16.83 9.45 2.51
CA ASP A 200 -17.29 8.87 3.77
C ASP A 200 -18.81 8.63 3.84
N GLY A 201 -19.46 8.64 2.70
CA GLY A 201 -20.89 8.34 2.58
C GLY A 201 -21.74 9.55 2.23
N ILE A 202 -22.85 9.27 1.58
CA ILE A 202 -23.83 10.25 1.09
C ILE A 202 -24.40 11.02 2.27
N GLY A 203 -24.34 12.35 2.20
CA GLY A 203 -24.87 13.27 3.21
C GLY A 203 -24.00 13.42 4.47
N HIS A 204 -22.89 12.68 4.58
CA HIS A 204 -22.02 12.69 5.78
C HIS A 204 -20.60 13.17 5.48
N HIS A 205 -20.20 13.19 4.21
CA HIS A 205 -18.83 13.49 3.83
C HIS A 205 -18.40 14.91 4.22
N ASP A 206 -19.22 15.93 3.94
CA ASP A 206 -18.94 17.32 4.28
C ASP A 206 -18.70 17.52 5.78
N TRP A 207 -19.51 16.87 6.61
CA TRP A 207 -19.36 16.94 8.06
C TRP A 207 -18.03 16.35 8.51
N LEU A 208 -17.70 15.11 8.08
CA LEU A 208 -16.48 14.43 8.50
C LEU A 208 -15.22 15.15 8.00
N ARG A 209 -15.29 15.70 6.79
CA ARG A 209 -14.19 16.48 6.19
C ARG A 209 -14.11 17.91 6.73
N ASN A 210 -15.12 18.34 7.52
CA ASN A 210 -15.26 19.71 8.02
C ASN A 210 -15.13 20.75 6.90
N LYS A 211 -15.80 20.49 5.77
CA LYS A 211 -15.70 21.27 4.54
C LYS A 211 -16.98 21.14 3.73
N LYS A 212 -17.73 22.25 3.64
CA LYS A 212 -18.92 22.32 2.78
C LYS A 212 -18.52 22.12 1.31
N GLY A 213 -19.25 21.24 0.60
CA GLY A 213 -19.04 20.91 -0.80
C GLY A 213 -17.94 19.85 -1.03
N ALA A 214 -17.36 19.26 0.03
CA ALA A 214 -16.38 18.19 -0.09
C ALA A 214 -16.96 16.93 -0.74
N GLU A 215 -18.25 16.63 -0.49
CA GLU A 215 -18.96 15.51 -1.11
C GLU A 215 -19.09 15.68 -2.62
N GLU A 216 -19.48 16.87 -3.07
CA GLU A 216 -19.59 17.20 -4.50
C GLU A 216 -18.22 17.14 -5.18
N ASP A 217 -17.17 17.70 -4.54
CA ASP A 217 -15.79 17.64 -5.03
C ASP A 217 -15.31 16.19 -5.18
N ALA A 218 -15.54 15.33 -4.19
CA ALA A 218 -15.14 13.93 -4.23
C ALA A 218 -15.88 13.15 -5.34
N LEU A 219 -17.20 13.29 -5.44
CA LEU A 219 -18.01 12.62 -6.47
C LEU A 219 -17.67 13.10 -7.89
N ARG A 220 -17.40 14.41 -8.06
CA ARG A 220 -16.91 15.00 -9.31
C ARG A 220 -15.56 14.38 -9.68
N ALA A 221 -14.61 14.34 -8.73
CA ALA A 221 -13.28 13.80 -8.96
C ALA A 221 -13.32 12.30 -9.31
N ILE A 222 -14.13 11.51 -8.61
CA ILE A 222 -14.35 10.09 -8.90
C ILE A 222 -14.83 9.92 -10.34
N ARG A 223 -15.92 10.60 -10.72
CA ARG A 223 -16.48 10.51 -12.07
C ARG A 223 -15.43 10.87 -13.12
N LEU A 224 -14.76 11.98 -12.95
CA LEU A 224 -13.75 12.45 -13.90
C LEU A 224 -12.59 11.45 -14.05
N CYS A 225 -12.09 10.87 -12.96
CA CYS A 225 -11.04 9.86 -13.01
C CYS A 225 -11.49 8.60 -13.75
N VAL A 226 -12.68 8.08 -13.47
CA VAL A 226 -13.25 6.89 -14.13
C VAL A 226 -13.42 7.13 -15.63
N GLU A 227 -14.02 8.27 -16.03
CA GLU A 227 -14.20 8.68 -17.43
C GLU A 227 -12.86 8.81 -18.17
N ASN A 228 -11.80 9.17 -17.46
CA ASN A 228 -10.45 9.27 -18.01
C ASN A 228 -9.66 7.94 -17.99
N GLY A 229 -10.27 6.84 -17.56
CA GLY A 229 -9.68 5.49 -17.58
C GLY A 229 -8.74 5.19 -16.41
N PHE A 230 -8.75 5.98 -15.35
CA PHE A 230 -8.02 5.67 -14.13
C PHE A 230 -8.78 4.67 -13.27
N HIS A 231 -8.06 3.76 -12.62
CA HIS A 231 -8.65 2.97 -11.55
C HIS A 231 -8.85 3.83 -10.30
N VAL A 232 -10.08 3.86 -9.80
CA VAL A 232 -10.44 4.65 -8.62
C VAL A 232 -10.80 3.73 -7.47
N LYS A 233 -10.28 4.07 -6.29
CA LYS A 233 -10.61 3.46 -5.02
C LYS A 233 -11.17 4.51 -4.07
N ALA A 234 -12.37 4.30 -3.55
CA ALA A 234 -12.87 5.12 -2.46
C ALA A 234 -12.30 4.62 -1.12
N GLN A 235 -11.96 5.56 -0.22
CA GLN A 235 -11.69 5.23 1.17
C GLN A 235 -12.73 5.88 2.07
N THR A 236 -13.47 5.06 2.75
CA THR A 236 -14.63 5.43 3.56
C THR A 236 -14.35 5.17 5.03
N ASN A 237 -14.44 6.19 5.87
CA ASN A 237 -14.41 6.02 7.31
C ASN A 237 -15.83 5.87 7.83
N VAL A 238 -16.13 4.72 8.43
CA VAL A 238 -17.43 4.43 9.00
C VAL A 238 -17.46 4.73 10.49
N HIS A 239 -18.52 5.38 10.91
CA HIS A 239 -18.85 5.72 12.30
C HIS A 239 -20.35 5.59 12.53
N ARG A 240 -20.82 5.70 13.77
CA ARG A 240 -22.23 5.46 14.13
C ARG A 240 -23.22 6.32 13.34
N TRP A 241 -22.85 7.55 13.02
CA TRP A 241 -23.75 8.52 12.39
C TRP A 241 -23.86 8.40 10.88
N ASN A 242 -23.01 7.62 10.22
CA ASN A 242 -23.09 7.38 8.76
C ASN A 242 -23.38 5.91 8.38
N LEU A 243 -23.73 5.06 9.34
CA LEU A 243 -24.01 3.64 9.09
C LEU A 243 -25.17 3.43 8.11
N ASP A 244 -26.23 4.23 8.23
CA ASP A 244 -27.41 4.18 7.38
C ASP A 244 -27.12 4.52 5.91
N SER A 245 -26.10 5.34 5.66
CA SER A 245 -25.68 5.72 4.32
C SER A 245 -24.75 4.68 3.66
N MET A 246 -24.20 3.70 4.39
CA MET A 246 -23.15 2.83 3.85
C MET A 246 -23.64 1.96 2.68
N LEU A 247 -24.78 1.30 2.79
CA LEU A 247 -25.31 0.49 1.68
C LEU A 247 -25.69 1.35 0.46
N PRO A 248 -26.41 2.47 0.59
CA PRO A 248 -26.60 3.40 -0.52
C PRO A 248 -25.30 3.92 -1.13
N THR A 249 -24.30 4.21 -0.30
CA THR A 249 -22.98 4.67 -0.75
C THR A 249 -22.27 3.61 -1.59
N LEU A 250 -22.27 2.34 -1.14
CA LEU A 250 -21.68 1.24 -1.92
C LEU A 250 -22.33 1.09 -3.29
N LYS A 251 -23.68 1.13 -3.35
CA LYS A 251 -24.43 1.05 -4.61
C LYS A 251 -24.15 2.24 -5.53
N LEU A 252 -24.06 3.46 -5.00
CA LEU A 252 -23.67 4.65 -5.76
C LEU A 252 -22.28 4.50 -6.36
N LEU A 253 -21.29 4.14 -5.55
CA LEU A 253 -19.90 4.00 -5.99
C LEU A 253 -19.75 2.89 -7.06
N ASP A 254 -20.44 1.77 -6.89
CA ASP A 254 -20.47 0.70 -7.89
C ASP A 254 -21.09 1.18 -9.22
N SER A 255 -22.21 1.90 -9.17
CA SER A 255 -22.87 2.47 -10.34
C SER A 255 -22.00 3.52 -11.08
N MET A 256 -21.09 4.17 -10.38
CA MET A 256 -20.11 5.10 -10.96
C MET A 256 -18.90 4.39 -11.58
N GLY A 257 -18.82 3.07 -11.51
CA GLY A 257 -17.75 2.28 -12.11
C GLY A 257 -16.44 2.25 -11.32
N LEU A 258 -16.48 2.46 -10.01
CA LEU A 258 -15.28 2.36 -9.18
C LEU A 258 -14.67 0.96 -9.25
N TYR A 259 -13.34 0.93 -9.21
CA TYR A 259 -12.60 -0.33 -9.13
C TYR A 259 -12.73 -1.00 -7.76
N GLU A 260 -12.58 -0.22 -6.67
CA GLU A 260 -12.60 -0.72 -5.30
C GLU A 260 -13.10 0.36 -4.32
N THR A 261 -13.73 -0.05 -3.24
CA THR A 261 -13.91 0.77 -2.05
C THR A 261 -13.33 0.08 -0.83
N ARG A 262 -12.74 0.87 0.08
CA ARG A 262 -12.26 0.40 1.38
C ARG A 262 -13.04 1.07 2.50
N ILE A 263 -13.71 0.27 3.31
CA ILE A 263 -14.39 0.73 4.52
C ILE A 263 -13.47 0.51 5.73
N ILE A 264 -13.25 1.55 6.52
CA ILE A 264 -12.41 1.52 7.71
C ILE A 264 -13.23 2.05 8.89
N ARG A 265 -13.25 1.32 10.00
CA ARG A 265 -13.78 1.88 11.25
C ARG A 265 -12.97 3.12 11.63
N THR A 266 -13.64 4.21 11.89
CA THR A 266 -12.97 5.45 12.32
C THR A 266 -12.12 5.18 13.57
N THR A 267 -10.85 5.53 13.49
CA THR A 267 -9.88 5.26 14.57
C THR A 267 -9.94 6.35 15.62
N GLU A 268 -9.82 5.96 16.87
CA GLU A 268 -9.75 6.87 18.03
C GLU A 268 -8.39 7.56 18.06
N VAL A 269 -8.29 8.66 17.32
CA VAL A 269 -7.15 9.59 17.39
C VAL A 269 -7.53 10.83 18.21
N PRO A 270 -6.58 11.58 18.77
CA PRO A 270 -6.89 12.71 19.63
C PRO A 270 -7.91 13.68 19.03
N ARG A 271 -7.77 13.99 17.75
CA ARG A 271 -8.68 14.91 17.05
C ARG A 271 -10.11 14.36 16.90
N TRP A 272 -10.25 13.07 16.58
CA TRP A 272 -11.55 12.41 16.55
C TRP A 272 -12.23 12.42 17.90
N ASN A 273 -11.50 12.08 18.97
CA ASN A 273 -12.02 12.06 20.33
C ASN A 273 -12.49 13.44 20.81
N GLN A 274 -11.82 14.51 20.37
CA GLN A 274 -12.23 15.89 20.67
C GLN A 274 -13.52 16.28 19.95
N ASN A 275 -13.75 15.79 18.72
CA ASN A 275 -14.84 16.26 17.85
C ASN A 275 -16.06 15.34 17.84
N ALA A 276 -15.87 14.03 17.99
CA ALA A 276 -16.90 13.06 17.70
C ALA A 276 -16.76 11.72 18.47
N ALA A 277 -16.27 11.72 19.70
CA ALA A 277 -16.08 10.50 20.51
C ALA A 277 -17.33 9.62 20.59
N GLY A 278 -18.53 10.22 20.70
CA GLY A 278 -19.80 9.49 20.74
C GLY A 278 -20.22 8.81 19.44
N ALA A 279 -19.54 9.10 18.33
CA ALA A 279 -19.81 8.48 17.02
C ALA A 279 -18.94 7.25 16.77
N THR A 280 -18.00 6.91 17.62
CA THR A 280 -17.16 5.72 17.47
C THR A 280 -18.00 4.46 17.62
N LEU A 281 -17.86 3.53 16.65
CA LEU A 281 -18.45 2.21 16.75
C LEU A 281 -17.56 1.33 17.64
N GLU A 282 -18.16 0.61 18.57
CA GLU A 282 -17.47 -0.47 19.26
C GLU A 282 -17.09 -1.58 18.26
N LEU A 283 -16.04 -2.34 18.53
CA LEU A 283 -15.55 -3.35 17.58
C LEU A 283 -16.60 -4.41 17.23
N GLN A 284 -17.39 -4.87 18.20
CA GLN A 284 -18.46 -5.84 17.93
C GLN A 284 -19.57 -5.20 17.11
N GLU A 285 -20.01 -4.02 17.47
CA GLU A 285 -20.99 -3.23 16.72
C GLU A 285 -20.54 -3.03 15.26
N TYR A 286 -19.26 -2.65 15.06
CA TYR A 286 -18.70 -2.52 13.72
C TYR A 286 -18.78 -3.81 12.90
N PHE A 287 -18.41 -4.95 13.48
CA PHE A 287 -18.47 -6.23 12.76
C PHE A 287 -19.92 -6.66 12.48
N ASP A 288 -20.81 -6.49 13.44
CA ASP A 288 -22.22 -6.88 13.27
C ASP A 288 -22.90 -6.00 12.20
N GLU A 289 -22.68 -4.68 12.21
CA GLU A 289 -23.26 -3.78 11.21
C GLU A 289 -22.64 -4.01 9.81
N MET A 290 -21.31 -4.20 9.71
CA MET A 290 -20.69 -4.50 8.42
C MET A 290 -21.20 -5.81 7.84
N LEU A 291 -21.40 -6.84 8.64
CA LEU A 291 -21.95 -8.11 8.17
C LEU A 291 -23.41 -8.01 7.70
N LYS A 292 -24.24 -7.15 8.35
CA LYS A 292 -25.60 -6.84 7.85
C LYS A 292 -25.54 -6.17 6.48
N ILE A 293 -24.66 -5.16 6.33
CA ILE A 293 -24.46 -4.46 5.05
C ILE A 293 -23.99 -5.42 3.97
N VAL A 294 -23.05 -6.32 4.28
CA VAL A 294 -22.58 -7.35 3.35
C VAL A 294 -23.72 -8.26 2.91
N ALA A 295 -24.52 -8.76 3.87
CA ALA A 295 -25.65 -9.64 3.59
C ALA A 295 -26.69 -9.01 2.64
N GLU A 296 -26.90 -7.70 2.73
CA GLU A 296 -27.77 -6.98 1.80
C GLU A 296 -27.09 -6.70 0.46
N TYR A 297 -25.81 -6.31 0.47
CA TYR A 297 -25.05 -5.96 -0.73
C TYR A 297 -24.94 -7.15 -1.70
N ILE A 298 -24.63 -8.34 -1.20
CA ILE A 298 -24.43 -9.54 -2.05
C ILE A 298 -25.72 -10.14 -2.64
N LYS A 299 -26.90 -9.61 -2.30
CA LYS A 299 -28.19 -10.03 -2.91
C LYS A 299 -28.34 -9.54 -4.35
N GLU A 300 -27.59 -8.52 -4.73
CA GLU A 300 -27.62 -7.92 -6.06
C GLU A 300 -26.29 -8.17 -6.78
N ASP A 301 -26.30 -8.07 -8.11
CA ASP A 301 -25.06 -8.18 -8.89
C ASP A 301 -24.29 -6.87 -8.86
N HIS A 302 -23.04 -6.95 -8.45
CA HIS A 302 -22.11 -5.83 -8.32
C HIS A 302 -20.80 -6.09 -9.04
N GLN A 303 -20.04 -5.02 -9.34
CA GLN A 303 -18.75 -5.11 -10.03
C GLN A 303 -17.58 -4.64 -9.17
N MET A 304 -17.83 -3.69 -8.25
CA MET A 304 -16.81 -3.06 -7.43
C MET A 304 -16.32 -3.99 -6.33
N ILE A 305 -15.00 -4.05 -6.15
CA ILE A 305 -14.38 -4.74 -5.00
C ILE A 305 -14.70 -3.96 -3.72
N VAL A 306 -15.16 -4.66 -2.67
CA VAL A 306 -15.42 -4.05 -1.36
C VAL A 306 -14.46 -4.64 -0.33
N ASP A 307 -13.52 -3.82 0.15
CA ASP A 307 -12.54 -4.18 1.17
C ASP A 307 -12.99 -3.61 2.54
N ILE A 308 -13.51 -4.46 3.40
CA ILE A 308 -13.90 -4.09 4.76
C ILE A 308 -12.74 -4.38 5.69
N TRP A 309 -12.11 -3.30 6.18
CA TRP A 309 -10.91 -3.38 6.99
C TRP A 309 -11.09 -4.27 8.22
N GLN A 310 -10.12 -5.16 8.46
CA GLN A 310 -10.12 -6.15 9.54
C GLN A 310 -11.16 -7.27 9.43
N LEU A 311 -12.05 -7.23 8.46
CA LEU A 311 -13.11 -8.22 8.27
C LEU A 311 -12.84 -9.07 7.00
N MET A 312 -13.12 -8.53 5.83
CA MET A 312 -13.06 -9.28 4.56
C MET A 312 -12.92 -8.37 3.34
N THR A 313 -12.55 -8.98 2.23
CA THR A 313 -12.65 -8.37 0.89
C THR A 313 -13.63 -9.18 0.06
N ILE A 314 -14.60 -8.52 -0.53
CA ILE A 314 -15.62 -9.10 -1.43
C ILE A 314 -15.18 -8.87 -2.86
N LEU A 315 -15.25 -9.91 -3.70
CA LEU A 315 -14.86 -9.93 -5.11
C LEU A 315 -16.08 -10.29 -5.97
N PRO A 316 -17.02 -9.35 -6.21
CA PRO A 316 -18.32 -9.66 -6.79
C PRO A 316 -18.23 -10.32 -8.17
N ARG A 317 -17.36 -9.81 -9.06
CA ARG A 317 -17.16 -10.39 -10.41
C ARG A 317 -16.78 -11.86 -10.41
N GLN A 318 -16.17 -12.35 -9.33
CA GLN A 318 -15.72 -13.73 -9.18
C GLN A 318 -16.68 -14.57 -8.33
N LYS A 319 -17.74 -13.97 -7.77
CA LYS A 319 -18.56 -14.55 -6.70
C LYS A 319 -17.68 -15.18 -5.60
N ALA A 320 -16.69 -14.41 -5.16
CA ALA A 320 -15.68 -14.84 -4.22
C ALA A 320 -15.43 -13.80 -3.13
N TYR A 321 -14.82 -14.25 -2.06
CA TYR A 321 -14.39 -13.38 -0.98
C TYR A 321 -13.06 -13.86 -0.39
N ARG A 322 -12.41 -12.96 0.35
CA ARG A 322 -11.21 -13.27 1.12
C ARG A 322 -11.36 -12.71 2.52
N ILE A 323 -11.27 -13.57 3.54
CA ILE A 323 -11.22 -13.12 4.92
C ILE A 323 -9.82 -12.55 5.15
N ARG A 324 -9.76 -11.28 5.52
CA ARG A 324 -8.50 -10.58 5.65
C ARG A 324 -7.81 -10.91 6.95
N SER A 325 -6.90 -11.86 6.92
CA SER A 325 -5.82 -11.87 7.91
C SER A 325 -4.85 -10.73 7.57
N VAL A 326 -4.16 -10.20 8.57
CA VAL A 326 -3.01 -9.33 8.29
C VAL A 326 -2.02 -10.18 7.50
N GLU A 327 -1.79 -9.82 6.24
CA GLU A 327 -1.01 -10.64 5.34
C GLU A 327 0.44 -10.72 5.81
N CYS A 328 0.82 -11.83 6.41
CA CYS A 328 2.23 -12.15 6.67
C CYS A 328 2.96 -12.78 5.49
N GLY A 329 2.44 -12.62 4.31
CA GLY A 329 2.91 -13.27 3.09
C GLY A 329 2.03 -14.44 2.75
N ILE A 330 1.95 -14.69 1.47
CA ILE A 330 1.18 -15.77 0.89
C ILE A 330 1.79 -17.08 1.37
N GLY A 331 0.97 -17.89 2.02
CA GLY A 331 1.16 -19.33 2.14
C GLY A 331 1.45 -19.84 3.53
N GLU A 332 2.58 -19.65 4.14
CA GLU A 332 2.91 -20.34 5.36
C GLU A 332 3.25 -19.43 6.53
N TYR A 333 2.70 -19.78 7.69
CA TYR A 333 3.21 -19.32 8.97
C TYR A 333 4.70 -19.67 9.07
N ARG A 334 5.54 -18.66 9.24
CA ARG A 334 6.98 -18.82 9.49
C ARG A 334 7.41 -17.84 10.56
N ASP A 335 8.09 -18.36 11.58
CA ASP A 335 8.59 -17.53 12.68
C ASP A 335 9.52 -16.41 12.20
N SER A 336 10.25 -16.64 11.12
CA SER A 336 11.22 -15.70 10.56
C SER A 336 10.65 -14.55 9.76
N ILE A 337 9.35 -14.58 9.39
CA ILE A 337 8.76 -13.48 8.61
C ILE A 337 8.43 -12.28 9.49
N PRO A 338 8.56 -11.03 8.99
CA PRO A 338 8.11 -9.84 9.71
C PRO A 338 6.61 -9.87 9.98
N VAL A 339 6.22 -9.40 11.17
CA VAL A 339 4.82 -9.43 11.66
C VAL A 339 3.82 -8.65 10.82
N CYS A 340 4.26 -7.84 9.91
CA CYS A 340 3.39 -7.03 9.06
C CYS A 340 3.98 -6.88 7.67
N ARG A 341 3.14 -7.03 6.64
CA ARG A 341 3.58 -6.89 5.24
C ARG A 341 4.10 -5.48 4.93
N GLY A 342 3.47 -4.44 5.47
CA GLY A 342 3.94 -3.06 5.33
C GLY A 342 5.35 -2.89 5.88
N ASN A 343 5.62 -3.47 7.03
CA ASN A 343 6.93 -3.39 7.69
C ASN A 343 8.04 -4.15 6.96
N ARG A 344 7.74 -5.05 6.05
CA ARG A 344 8.79 -5.84 5.39
C ARG A 344 9.10 -5.40 3.96
N GLY A 345 8.31 -4.51 3.39
CA GLY A 345 8.47 -4.14 1.99
C GLY A 345 8.08 -2.71 1.65
N MET A 346 7.85 -1.86 2.65
CA MET A 346 7.46 -0.48 2.42
C MET A 346 8.09 0.45 3.46
N VAL A 347 8.85 1.42 3.01
CA VAL A 347 9.34 2.52 3.85
C VAL A 347 8.23 3.56 3.98
N ALA A 348 7.88 3.95 5.20
CA ALA A 348 6.91 5.02 5.43
C ALA A 348 7.60 6.31 5.89
N ILE A 349 7.45 7.39 5.13
CA ILE A 349 8.14 8.67 5.34
C ILE A 349 7.10 9.78 5.51
N ALA A 350 7.19 10.49 6.62
CA ALA A 350 6.38 11.68 6.88
C ALA A 350 6.95 12.93 6.19
N ALA A 351 6.16 13.99 6.12
CA ALA A 351 6.51 15.24 5.44
C ALA A 351 7.73 15.97 6.05
N ASN A 352 8.04 15.74 7.33
CA ASN A 352 9.23 16.25 8.00
C ASN A 352 10.50 15.39 7.77
N GLY A 353 10.36 14.28 7.01
CA GLY A 353 11.44 13.34 6.72
C GLY A 353 11.60 12.20 7.74
N ASN A 354 10.83 12.18 8.83
CA ASN A 354 10.87 11.08 9.78
C ASN A 354 10.34 9.78 9.18
N VAL A 355 10.97 8.66 9.53
CA VAL A 355 10.57 7.33 9.09
C VAL A 355 9.82 6.59 10.18
N PHE A 356 8.81 5.80 9.76
CA PHE A 356 7.96 5.02 10.65
C PHE A 356 7.75 3.60 10.10
N PRO A 357 7.39 2.63 10.95
CA PRO A 357 6.97 1.32 10.49
C PRO A 357 5.71 1.37 9.60
N CYS A 358 4.82 2.33 9.88
CA CYS A 358 3.60 2.62 9.13
C CYS A 358 3.18 4.05 9.43
N LEU A 359 2.62 4.78 8.45
CA LEU A 359 2.13 6.15 8.69
C LEU A 359 1.04 6.20 9.78
N GLN A 360 0.26 5.15 9.97
CA GLN A 360 -0.71 5.08 11.07
C GLN A 360 -0.08 5.11 12.47
N MET A 361 1.22 4.82 12.58
CA MET A 361 1.96 4.89 13.84
C MET A 361 2.65 6.24 14.05
N SER A 362 2.67 7.11 13.04
CA SER A 362 3.42 8.37 13.08
C SER A 362 3.06 9.23 14.30
N GLY A 363 1.78 9.43 14.55
CA GLY A 363 1.30 10.21 15.69
C GLY A 363 1.76 9.69 17.06
N TYR A 364 1.86 8.36 17.19
CA TYR A 364 2.34 7.76 18.44
C TYR A 364 3.84 8.01 18.66
N TYR A 365 4.66 7.80 17.63
CA TYR A 365 6.10 8.02 17.72
C TYR A 365 6.45 9.51 17.88
N GLU A 366 5.76 10.40 17.15
CA GLU A 366 5.93 11.85 17.26
C GLU A 366 5.55 12.36 18.66
N ALA A 367 4.42 11.93 19.20
CA ALA A 367 3.97 12.35 20.54
C ALA A 367 4.93 11.93 21.66
N LYS A 368 5.64 10.81 21.47
CA LYS A 368 6.68 10.32 22.42
C LYS A 368 8.08 10.84 22.13
N ASN A 369 8.26 11.62 21.06
CA ASN A 369 9.57 12.03 20.57
C ASN A 369 10.51 10.82 20.35
N ASP A 370 9.93 9.68 19.93
CA ASP A 370 10.62 8.41 19.71
C ASP A 370 11.00 8.26 18.23
N ILE A 371 11.92 9.09 17.76
CA ILE A 371 12.31 9.15 16.36
C ILE A 371 13.14 7.92 15.99
N LEU A 372 12.74 7.23 14.93
CA LEU A 372 13.40 6.03 14.41
C LEU A 372 14.51 6.34 13.42
N GLY A 373 14.47 7.51 12.78
CA GLY A 373 15.41 8.03 11.82
C GLY A 373 14.74 9.11 10.96
N ASN A 374 15.55 9.86 10.20
CA ASN A 374 15.06 10.96 9.38
C ASN A 374 15.83 11.01 8.04
N VAL A 375 15.13 10.80 6.92
CA VAL A 375 15.74 10.72 5.59
C VAL A 375 16.42 12.02 5.14
N LYS A 376 15.97 13.19 5.62
CA LYS A 376 16.58 14.48 5.28
C LYS A 376 17.91 14.69 6.00
N LYS A 377 18.12 14.02 7.14
CA LYS A 377 19.33 14.15 7.98
C LYS A 377 20.28 12.97 7.78
N ASP A 378 19.75 11.77 7.87
CA ASP A 378 20.51 10.52 7.95
C ASP A 378 20.72 9.90 6.56
N GLY A 379 19.91 10.30 5.56
CA GLY A 379 19.79 9.63 4.28
C GLY A 379 18.95 8.35 4.36
N LEU A 380 18.51 7.85 3.22
CA LEU A 380 17.64 6.65 3.14
C LEU A 380 18.46 5.35 3.27
N GLN A 381 19.57 5.22 2.54
CA GLN A 381 20.34 3.98 2.48
C GLN A 381 20.83 3.53 3.87
N PRO A 382 21.44 4.39 4.72
CA PRO A 382 21.85 3.97 6.06
C PRO A 382 20.70 3.45 6.92
N LEU A 383 19.49 4.02 6.79
CA LEU A 383 18.31 3.58 7.52
C LEU A 383 17.84 2.18 7.09
N LEU A 384 18.11 1.78 5.84
CA LEU A 384 17.79 0.46 5.30
C LEU A 384 18.90 -0.58 5.49
N GLN A 385 20.05 -0.16 6.02
CA GLN A 385 21.20 -1.03 6.33
C GLN A 385 21.23 -1.46 7.79
N ALA A 386 21.01 -0.53 8.71
CA ALA A 386 21.12 -0.79 10.15
C ALA A 386 20.32 0.23 10.97
N GLY A 387 20.32 0.05 12.29
CA GLY A 387 19.80 1.02 13.23
C GLY A 387 18.39 0.75 13.72
N LYS A 388 17.86 1.72 14.45
CA LYS A 388 16.58 1.60 15.17
C LYS A 388 15.40 1.37 14.25
N TYR A 389 15.32 2.11 13.13
CA TYR A 389 14.26 1.91 12.14
C TYR A 389 14.20 0.47 11.63
N LEU A 390 15.35 -0.06 11.19
CA LEU A 390 15.40 -1.41 10.63
C LEU A 390 15.04 -2.47 11.66
N SER A 391 15.49 -2.34 12.91
CA SER A 391 15.13 -3.25 14.00
C SER A 391 13.63 -3.24 14.28
N GLU A 392 12.99 -2.08 14.18
CA GLU A 392 11.55 -1.94 14.38
C GLU A 392 10.74 -2.64 13.28
N VAL A 393 11.07 -2.42 12.00
CA VAL A 393 10.30 -2.97 10.87
C VAL A 393 10.60 -4.44 10.59
N CYS A 394 11.69 -4.98 11.14
CA CYS A 394 12.08 -6.38 10.96
C CYS A 394 11.66 -7.31 12.11
N THR A 395 10.85 -6.84 13.06
CA THR A 395 10.27 -7.70 14.10
C THR A 395 9.51 -8.86 13.47
N THR A 396 9.80 -10.09 13.92
CA THR A 396 9.27 -11.31 13.31
C THR A 396 8.04 -11.85 14.04
N VAL A 397 7.31 -12.74 13.37
CA VAL A 397 6.16 -13.46 13.95
C VAL A 397 6.62 -14.33 15.15
N GLY A 398 7.79 -14.97 15.05
CA GLY A 398 8.39 -15.72 16.18
C GLY A 398 8.65 -14.81 17.37
N THR A 399 9.27 -13.64 17.15
CA THR A 399 9.48 -12.66 18.23
C THR A 399 8.17 -12.22 18.88
N LEU A 400 7.11 -12.02 18.07
CA LEU A 400 5.80 -11.70 18.63
C LEU A 400 5.24 -12.85 19.48
N ALA A 401 5.34 -14.09 19.00
CA ALA A 401 4.86 -15.27 19.74
C ALA A 401 5.60 -15.47 21.07
N GLU A 402 6.92 -15.26 21.08
CA GLU A 402 7.75 -15.38 22.29
C GLU A 402 7.45 -14.28 23.31
N LYS A 403 7.33 -13.02 22.85
CA LYS A 403 7.16 -11.88 23.75
C LYS A 403 5.70 -11.63 24.17
N ASN A 404 4.75 -12.15 23.42
CA ASN A 404 3.32 -12.02 23.72
C ASN A 404 2.69 -13.40 23.93
N GLU A 405 2.67 -13.84 25.18
CA GLU A 405 2.16 -15.15 25.58
C GLU A 405 0.71 -15.38 25.16
N THR A 406 -0.13 -14.34 25.17
CA THR A 406 -1.53 -14.41 24.72
C THR A 406 -1.62 -14.77 23.24
N CYS A 407 -0.74 -14.22 22.41
CA CYS A 407 -0.65 -14.54 20.99
C CYS A 407 0.02 -15.89 20.76
N GLY A 408 1.16 -16.16 21.39
CA GLY A 408 1.94 -17.37 21.20
C GLY A 408 1.20 -18.66 21.55
N LYS A 409 0.33 -18.62 22.58
CA LYS A 409 -0.52 -19.75 22.98
C LYS A 409 -1.90 -19.80 22.31
N CYS A 410 -2.21 -18.83 21.43
CA CYS A 410 -3.53 -18.74 20.82
C CYS A 410 -3.70 -19.76 19.69
N PRO A 411 -4.76 -20.61 19.69
CA PRO A 411 -5.00 -21.57 18.62
C PRO A 411 -5.23 -20.91 17.23
N TYR A 412 -5.67 -19.67 17.20
CA TYR A 412 -5.88 -18.90 15.97
C TYR A 412 -4.65 -18.16 15.48
N PHE A 413 -3.51 -18.23 16.20
CA PHE A 413 -2.33 -17.42 15.84
C PHE A 413 -1.80 -17.69 14.44
N LYS A 414 -1.88 -18.94 13.98
CA LYS A 414 -1.48 -19.31 12.61
C LYS A 414 -2.24 -18.57 11.51
N HIS A 415 -3.47 -18.17 11.78
CA HIS A 415 -4.33 -17.44 10.84
C HIS A 415 -4.28 -15.92 11.07
N CYS A 416 -4.23 -15.52 12.32
CA CYS A 416 -4.25 -14.13 12.77
C CYS A 416 -2.88 -13.45 12.63
N VAL A 417 -1.79 -14.18 12.92
CA VAL A 417 -0.38 -13.72 12.97
C VAL A 417 -0.19 -12.43 13.75
N GLY A 418 -1.00 -12.25 14.79
CA GLY A 418 -0.97 -11.11 15.70
C GLY A 418 -1.76 -9.89 15.26
N GLY A 419 -2.31 -9.84 14.04
CA GLY A 419 -3.12 -8.70 13.58
C GLY A 419 -2.32 -7.45 13.21
N CYS A 420 -2.96 -6.29 13.25
CA CYS A 420 -2.37 -5.01 12.88
C CYS A 420 -1.54 -4.41 14.04
N ARG A 421 -0.25 -4.16 13.78
CA ARG A 421 0.65 -3.62 14.81
C ARG A 421 0.34 -2.17 15.18
N ALA A 422 -0.25 -1.40 14.27
CA ALA A 422 -0.70 -0.05 14.58
C ALA A 422 -1.87 -0.05 15.58
N ILE A 423 -2.84 -0.95 15.38
CA ILE A 423 -3.96 -1.13 16.31
C ILE A 423 -3.45 -1.62 17.68
N ALA A 424 -2.55 -2.62 17.68
CA ALA A 424 -1.96 -3.09 18.92
C ALA A 424 -1.26 -1.95 19.69
N LEU A 425 -0.42 -1.17 18.99
CA LEU A 425 0.28 -0.03 19.56
C LEU A 425 -0.67 1.02 20.13
N THR A 426 -1.71 1.38 19.39
CA THR A 426 -2.69 2.41 19.80
C THR A 426 -3.48 1.97 21.03
N LEU A 427 -3.90 0.69 21.08
CA LEU A 427 -4.76 0.19 22.15
C LEU A 427 -4.00 -0.25 23.40
N THR A 428 -2.75 -0.70 23.25
CA THR A 428 -1.99 -1.29 24.37
C THR A 428 -0.74 -0.49 24.74
N GLY A 429 -0.34 0.48 23.92
CA GLY A 429 0.92 1.20 24.08
C GLY A 429 2.16 0.38 23.66
N ASP A 430 1.97 -0.86 23.17
CA ASP A 430 3.02 -1.77 22.75
C ASP A 430 2.73 -2.33 21.35
N LYS A 431 3.66 -2.17 20.41
CA LYS A 431 3.54 -2.74 19.06
C LYS A 431 3.50 -4.29 19.06
N LEU A 432 4.01 -4.93 20.10
CA LEU A 432 3.92 -6.39 20.30
C LEU A 432 2.71 -6.78 21.15
N GLY A 433 1.88 -5.83 21.56
CA GLY A 433 0.64 -6.06 22.23
C GLY A 433 -0.39 -6.81 21.40
N VAL A 434 -1.54 -7.08 21.97
CA VAL A 434 -2.65 -7.78 21.33
C VAL A 434 -3.42 -6.82 20.41
N ASP A 435 -3.64 -7.20 19.16
CA ASP A 435 -4.68 -6.56 18.34
C ASP A 435 -6.05 -7.08 18.75
N LEU A 436 -6.75 -6.31 19.59
CA LEU A 436 -8.05 -6.68 20.11
C LEU A 436 -9.11 -6.90 19.03
N SER A 437 -9.01 -6.21 17.87
CA SER A 437 -9.97 -6.38 16.78
C SER A 437 -9.87 -7.77 16.16
N LYS A 438 -8.66 -8.26 15.92
CA LYS A 438 -8.45 -9.62 15.41
C LYS A 438 -8.71 -10.70 16.47
N CYS A 439 -8.38 -10.44 17.72
CA CYS A 439 -8.77 -11.34 18.81
C CYS A 439 -10.29 -11.52 18.87
N LEU A 440 -11.02 -10.42 18.82
CA LEU A 440 -12.48 -10.43 18.87
C LEU A 440 -13.06 -11.15 17.64
N PHE A 441 -12.54 -10.85 16.44
CA PHE A 441 -12.96 -11.47 15.19
C PHE A 441 -12.95 -13.01 15.27
N TYR A 442 -11.84 -13.62 15.70
CA TYR A 442 -11.74 -15.08 15.81
C TYR A 442 -12.44 -15.63 17.04
N LYS A 443 -12.21 -15.06 18.24
CA LYS A 443 -12.73 -15.61 19.50
C LYS A 443 -14.24 -15.46 19.69
N LYS A 444 -14.88 -14.54 18.94
CA LYS A 444 -16.34 -14.31 19.01
C LYS A 444 -17.10 -14.87 17.82
N GLY A 445 -16.47 -15.75 17.02
CA GLY A 445 -17.10 -16.47 15.92
C GLY A 445 -17.45 -15.60 14.70
N TYR A 446 -16.78 -14.45 14.52
CA TYR A 446 -17.01 -13.61 13.32
C TYR A 446 -16.46 -14.25 12.05
N TYR A 447 -15.47 -15.12 12.16
CA TYR A 447 -15.02 -15.94 11.02
C TYR A 447 -16.16 -16.79 10.49
N GLU A 448 -16.80 -17.59 11.38
CA GLU A 448 -17.90 -18.49 11.07
C GLU A 448 -19.15 -17.74 10.60
N LYS A 449 -19.47 -16.59 11.23
CA LYS A 449 -20.55 -15.70 10.78
C LYS A 449 -20.30 -15.21 9.36
N THR A 450 -19.08 -14.82 9.02
CA THR A 450 -18.69 -14.33 7.69
C THR A 450 -18.87 -15.43 6.65
N VAL A 451 -18.36 -16.64 6.92
CA VAL A 451 -18.51 -17.81 6.03
C VAL A 451 -20.00 -18.13 5.80
N SER A 452 -20.79 -18.11 6.87
CA SER A 452 -22.25 -18.38 6.77
C SER A 452 -22.98 -17.36 5.91
N ILE A 453 -22.65 -16.06 6.02
CA ILE A 453 -23.30 -15.00 5.24
C ILE A 453 -22.92 -15.10 3.76
N MET A 454 -21.65 -15.43 3.47
CA MET A 454 -21.18 -15.55 2.09
C MET A 454 -21.71 -16.79 1.35
N GLY A 455 -22.23 -17.78 2.07
CA GLY A 455 -22.90 -18.95 1.49
C GLY A 455 -22.07 -19.67 0.44
N ASP A 456 -22.56 -19.73 -0.80
CA ASP A 456 -21.94 -20.45 -1.93
C ASP A 456 -20.77 -19.68 -2.60
N TRP A 457 -20.43 -18.48 -2.11
CA TRP A 457 -19.31 -17.73 -2.66
C TRP A 457 -17.98 -18.40 -2.35
N VAL A 458 -17.05 -18.36 -3.31
CA VAL A 458 -15.74 -19.02 -3.16
C VAL A 458 -14.87 -18.30 -2.11
N ASN A 459 -14.46 -19.04 -1.08
CA ASN A 459 -13.53 -18.52 -0.08
C ASN A 459 -12.07 -18.64 -0.55
N HIS A 460 -11.51 -17.57 -1.11
CA HIS A 460 -10.13 -17.55 -1.55
C HIS A 460 -9.10 -17.64 -0.42
N SER A 461 -9.50 -17.42 0.84
CA SER A 461 -8.61 -17.57 1.99
C SER A 461 -8.26 -19.04 2.25
N GLU A 462 -9.21 -19.94 2.07
CA GLU A 462 -9.01 -21.40 2.29
C GLU A 462 -8.17 -22.03 1.16
N ILE A 463 -8.38 -21.59 -0.07
CA ILE A 463 -7.62 -22.08 -1.24
C ILE A 463 -6.13 -21.71 -1.12
N GLN A 464 -5.80 -20.59 -0.51
CA GLN A 464 -4.41 -20.16 -0.31
C GLN A 464 -3.72 -20.91 0.84
N ILE A 465 -4.47 -21.42 1.82
CA ILE A 465 -3.96 -22.20 2.94
C ILE A 465 -3.70 -23.67 2.53
N SER A 466 -4.44 -24.18 1.56
CA SER A 466 -4.37 -25.60 1.13
C SER A 466 -3.42 -25.87 -0.05
N LYS A 467 -2.82 -24.86 -0.66
CA LYS A 467 -1.97 -25.00 -1.86
C LYS A 467 -0.47 -24.85 -1.62
N ASN A 468 -0.02 -24.84 -0.33
CA ASN A 468 1.42 -24.81 -0.01
C ASN A 468 1.81 -25.98 0.88
#